data_783f6a4ea9fe2f1b2fa6137c5e9f1321
#
_entry.id   783f6a4ea9fe2f1b2fa6137c5e9f1321
#
_cell.length_a   1.000
_cell.length_b   1.000
_cell.length_c   1.000
_cell.angle_alpha   90.00
_cell.angle_beta   90.00
_cell.angle_gamma   90.00
#
_symmetry.space_group_name_H-M   'P 1'
#
loop_
_entity.id
_entity.type
_entity.pdbx_description
1 polymer ?
#
loop_
_entity_poly.entity_id
_entity_poly.type
_entity_poly.pdbx_seq_one_letter_code
_entity_poly.pdbx_strand_id
1 'polypeptide(L)'
;FNDGLLDAGISRQTSKNFAQRLLDEIPDDLAKKFGKWNRRELYDRNYSESRVPAVPSAILEMLSHQNFNDMRYGHDPNFKFAMARSIYKTILRYVSDMHDKDYVVTPLTPSHFAIRLDDDGEATLTWHEVKDPNEPSANPSGYVVYTSTGSADFDNGTLVQGTKTKIKLEPGVLYSFRVAAVNKGGRSFPSEVLSAAYVPDAKATVMIVNAFNRLASPAVSVDENGWRFDIDTDPGVSYGRTAGFLGRQIDSDPLTAGKEGPGGLGYSDDSLMGQFVAGNDFNYVATHARALHTAGLYNIVSCSDDALMSGAA
;
A
#
# COMPACT_ATOMS: atom_id res chain seq x y z
N PHE A 1 23.83 13.39 19.72
CA PHE A 1 23.67 12.31 20.73
C PHE A 1 24.54 12.68 21.91
N ASN A 2 23.96 13.05 23.01
CA ASN A 2 24.73 13.31 24.27
C ASN A 2 24.73 12.02 25.12
N ASP A 3 25.59 11.99 26.12
CA ASP A 3 25.74 10.85 27.06
C ASP A 3 24.61 10.81 28.11
N GLY A 4 23.53 11.57 27.91
CA GLY A 4 22.41 11.64 28.82
C GLY A 4 21.50 10.41 28.74
N LEU A 5 20.51 10.41 29.64
CA LEU A 5 19.45 9.40 29.68
C LEU A 5 18.16 9.98 29.15
N LEU A 6 17.35 9.10 28.58
CA LEU A 6 15.92 9.31 28.33
C LEU A 6 15.17 9.20 29.69
N ASP A 7 13.94 9.66 29.76
CA ASP A 7 13.15 9.68 31.02
C ASP A 7 12.99 8.29 31.66
N ALA A 8 12.96 7.23 30.84
CA ALA A 8 12.91 5.86 31.33
C ALA A 8 14.27 5.31 31.83
N GLY A 9 15.30 6.14 31.97
CA GLY A 9 16.65 5.72 32.35
C GLY A 9 17.45 5.02 31.25
N ILE A 10 16.96 5.03 30.02
CA ILE A 10 17.60 4.41 28.85
C ILE A 10 18.67 5.39 28.31
N SER A 11 19.86 4.87 28.00
CA SER A 11 20.93 5.69 27.41
C SER A 11 20.51 6.28 26.05
N ARG A 12 20.82 7.56 25.81
CA ARG A 12 20.60 8.22 24.51
C ARG A 12 21.44 7.62 23.38
N GLN A 13 22.46 6.81 23.69
CA GLN A 13 23.15 6.00 22.68
C GLN A 13 22.22 5.02 21.96
N THR A 14 21.10 4.60 22.57
CA THR A 14 20.09 3.78 21.91
C THR A 14 19.44 4.51 20.74
N SER A 15 19.18 5.82 20.84
CA SER A 15 18.69 6.63 19.72
C SER A 15 19.72 6.70 18.58
N LYS A 16 21.01 6.84 18.90
CA LYS A 16 22.08 6.78 17.90
C LYS A 16 22.14 5.43 17.19
N ASN A 17 22.07 4.34 17.95
CA ASN A 17 22.10 3.00 17.41
C ASN A 17 20.88 2.75 16.49
N PHE A 18 19.70 3.23 16.89
CA PHE A 18 18.51 3.17 16.07
C PHE A 18 18.64 3.96 14.76
N ALA A 19 19.12 5.22 14.86
CA ALA A 19 19.34 6.07 13.68
C ALA A 19 20.39 5.49 12.73
N GLN A 20 21.47 4.93 13.26
CA GLN A 20 22.52 4.26 12.47
C GLN A 20 21.94 3.05 11.74
N ARG A 21 21.11 2.24 12.42
CA ARG A 21 20.47 1.07 11.83
C ARG A 21 19.53 1.45 10.68
N LEU A 22 18.72 2.50 10.84
CA LEU A 22 17.88 3.03 9.75
C LEU A 22 18.74 3.46 8.55
N LEU A 23 19.87 4.15 8.84
CA LEU A 23 20.79 4.63 7.81
C LEU A 23 21.48 3.49 7.04
N ASP A 24 21.72 2.36 7.66
CA ASP A 24 22.41 1.22 7.05
C ASP A 24 21.41 0.26 6.35
N GLU A 25 20.34 -0.14 7.02
CA GLU A 25 19.44 -1.19 6.53
C GLU A 25 18.51 -0.72 5.39
N ILE A 26 18.02 0.54 5.44
CA ILE A 26 17.06 1.04 4.43
C ILE A 26 17.69 1.13 3.04
N PRO A 27 18.88 1.75 2.85
CA PRO A 27 19.51 1.79 1.53
C PRO A 27 19.82 0.40 0.97
N ASP A 28 20.23 -0.54 1.84
CA ASP A 28 20.54 -1.91 1.43
C ASP A 28 19.28 -2.66 0.97
N ASP A 29 18.15 -2.48 1.64
CA ASP A 29 16.86 -3.05 1.22
C ASP A 29 16.37 -2.43 -0.10
N LEU A 30 16.46 -1.11 -0.23
CA LEU A 30 16.04 -0.40 -1.44
C LEU A 30 16.92 -0.73 -2.63
N ALA A 31 18.23 -0.91 -2.43
CA ALA A 31 19.16 -1.26 -3.48
C ALA A 31 18.83 -2.58 -4.18
N LYS A 32 18.22 -3.53 -3.48
CA LYS A 32 17.79 -4.82 -4.04
C LYS A 32 16.72 -4.68 -5.12
N LYS A 33 15.91 -3.62 -5.07
CA LYS A 33 14.79 -3.39 -5.98
C LYS A 33 15.01 -2.22 -6.95
N PHE A 34 15.66 -1.16 -6.47
CA PHE A 34 15.77 0.11 -7.19
C PHE A 34 17.21 0.45 -7.62
N GLY A 35 18.16 -0.48 -7.40
CA GLY A 35 19.58 -0.25 -7.70
C GLY A 35 20.29 0.55 -6.62
N LYS A 36 21.52 0.97 -6.91
CA LYS A 36 22.38 1.66 -5.94
C LYS A 36 21.70 2.93 -5.39
N TRP A 37 21.66 3.01 -4.06
CA TRP A 37 21.09 4.12 -3.32
C TRP A 37 22.17 4.91 -2.60
N ASN A 38 22.18 6.22 -2.76
CA ASN A 38 23.08 7.10 -2.03
C ASN A 38 22.47 7.47 -0.67
N ARG A 39 23.31 7.60 0.33
CA ARG A 39 22.91 8.02 1.68
C ARG A 39 23.80 9.15 2.16
N ARG A 40 23.26 9.98 3.03
CA ARG A 40 24.01 10.99 3.77
C ARG A 40 24.65 10.38 5.02
N GLU A 41 25.37 11.21 5.75
CA GLU A 41 25.93 10.87 7.07
C GLU A 41 24.86 10.96 8.15
N LEU A 42 25.12 10.29 9.27
CA LEU A 42 24.32 10.43 10.46
C LEU A 42 24.63 11.78 11.11
N TYR A 43 23.60 12.61 11.25
CA TYR A 43 23.74 13.93 11.90
C TYR A 43 23.39 13.85 13.39
N ASP A 44 24.24 14.45 14.21
CA ASP A 44 23.96 14.69 15.63
C ASP A 44 23.54 16.15 15.82
N ARG A 45 22.26 16.39 15.86
CA ARG A 45 21.67 17.72 15.97
C ARG A 45 20.59 17.78 17.04
N ASN A 46 20.44 18.97 17.64
CA ASN A 46 19.53 19.20 18.75
C ASN A 46 18.11 19.58 18.22
N TYR A 47 17.40 18.63 17.62
CA TYR A 47 16.00 18.80 17.24
C TYR A 47 15.06 18.35 18.36
N SER A 48 13.92 19.02 18.51
CA SER A 48 12.90 18.67 19.51
C SER A 48 12.38 17.25 19.32
N GLU A 49 12.17 16.83 18.07
CA GLU A 49 11.67 15.53 17.68
C GLU A 49 12.57 14.36 18.10
N SER A 50 13.87 14.62 18.21
CA SER A 50 14.85 13.62 18.67
C SER A 50 15.25 13.77 20.14
N ARG A 51 15.02 14.95 20.74
CA ARG A 51 15.41 15.25 22.12
C ARG A 51 14.32 14.99 23.15
N VAL A 52 13.06 15.39 22.82
CA VAL A 52 11.93 15.37 23.76
C VAL A 52 11.37 13.98 24.02
N PRO A 53 11.30 13.04 23.05
CA PRO A 53 10.73 11.73 23.31
C PRO A 53 11.44 10.98 24.43
N ALA A 54 10.65 10.29 25.28
CA ALA A 54 11.14 9.45 26.37
C ALA A 54 11.64 8.08 25.90
N VAL A 55 11.54 7.78 24.62
CA VAL A 55 11.95 6.54 23.95
C VAL A 55 13.00 6.82 22.89
N PRO A 56 13.78 5.82 22.46
CA PRO A 56 14.72 5.97 21.35
C PRO A 56 14.02 6.55 20.11
N SER A 57 14.57 7.61 19.56
CA SER A 57 13.96 8.37 18.47
C SER A 57 15.00 8.85 17.47
N ALA A 58 14.59 9.00 16.21
CA ALA A 58 15.38 9.52 15.11
C ALA A 58 14.48 10.26 14.12
N ILE A 59 15.05 11.25 13.42
CA ILE A 59 14.44 11.85 12.24
C ILE A 59 15.01 11.14 11.02
N LEU A 60 14.15 10.64 10.16
CA LEU A 60 14.51 10.03 8.91
C LEU A 60 14.14 10.97 7.75
N GLU A 61 15.16 11.54 7.12
CA GLU A 61 15.03 12.33 5.91
C GLU A 61 15.23 11.42 4.70
N MET A 62 14.14 11.14 3.96
CA MET A 62 14.13 10.10 2.92
C MET A 62 14.56 10.63 1.55
N LEU A 63 14.01 11.76 1.13
CA LEU A 63 14.14 12.32 -0.22
C LEU A 63 14.15 13.84 -0.16
N SER A 64 14.73 14.47 -1.19
CA SER A 64 14.62 15.92 -1.39
C SER A 64 13.50 16.24 -2.39
N HIS A 65 12.48 16.97 -1.97
CA HIS A 65 11.40 17.43 -2.85
C HIS A 65 11.88 18.40 -3.94
N GLN A 66 13.08 18.96 -3.80
CA GLN A 66 13.70 19.82 -4.82
C GLN A 66 14.56 19.05 -5.83
N ASN A 67 14.68 17.73 -5.68
CA ASN A 67 15.43 16.88 -6.60
C ASN A 67 14.46 16.03 -7.43
N PHE A 68 14.46 16.25 -8.75
CA PHE A 68 13.57 15.53 -9.64
C PHE A 68 13.77 14.00 -9.58
N ASN A 69 15.02 13.53 -9.51
CA ASN A 69 15.29 12.11 -9.39
C ASN A 69 14.74 11.50 -8.10
N ASP A 70 14.85 12.21 -6.98
CA ASP A 70 14.23 11.81 -5.72
C ASP A 70 12.70 11.79 -5.83
N MET A 71 12.12 12.80 -6.48
CA MET A 71 10.68 12.90 -6.63
C MET A 71 10.07 11.86 -7.56
N ARG A 72 10.81 11.35 -8.55
CA ARG A 72 10.37 10.18 -9.32
C ARG A 72 10.10 8.99 -8.42
N TYR A 73 10.96 8.74 -7.45
CA TYR A 73 10.74 7.72 -6.41
C TYR A 73 9.67 8.15 -5.41
N GLY A 74 9.68 9.42 -5.00
CA GLY A 74 8.71 9.98 -4.06
C GLY A 74 7.26 9.88 -4.55
N HIS A 75 7.03 9.83 -5.85
CA HIS A 75 5.70 9.61 -6.45
C HIS A 75 5.42 8.15 -6.80
N ASP A 76 6.43 7.29 -6.89
CA ASP A 76 6.24 5.87 -7.19
C ASP A 76 5.62 5.12 -5.99
N PRO A 77 4.41 4.58 -6.12
CA PRO A 77 3.76 3.81 -5.05
C PRO A 77 4.55 2.56 -4.65
N ASN A 78 5.26 1.93 -5.57
CA ASN A 78 6.10 0.77 -5.27
C ASN A 78 7.29 1.15 -4.41
N PHE A 79 7.90 2.31 -4.67
CA PHE A 79 8.96 2.84 -3.83
C PHE A 79 8.44 3.19 -2.43
N LYS A 80 7.30 3.89 -2.34
CA LYS A 80 6.66 4.23 -1.05
C LYS A 80 6.41 2.98 -0.21
N PHE A 81 5.87 1.92 -0.82
CA PHE A 81 5.65 0.66 -0.13
C PHE A 81 6.96 0.00 0.32
N ALA A 82 7.96 -0.07 -0.56
CA ALA A 82 9.25 -0.67 -0.24
C ALA A 82 9.98 0.09 0.89
N MET A 83 9.95 1.42 0.84
CA MET A 83 10.50 2.29 1.89
C MET A 83 9.79 2.05 3.23
N ALA A 84 8.46 2.10 3.25
CA ALA A 84 7.67 1.86 4.47
C ALA A 84 7.93 0.46 5.04
N ARG A 85 8.01 -0.56 4.17
CA ARG A 85 8.32 -1.93 4.59
C ARG A 85 9.74 -2.06 5.15
N SER A 86 10.73 -1.39 4.56
CA SER A 86 12.09 -1.38 5.08
C SER A 86 12.18 -0.70 6.46
N ILE A 87 11.53 0.44 6.62
CA ILE A 87 11.41 1.12 7.93
C ILE A 87 10.77 0.18 8.96
N TYR A 88 9.66 -0.45 8.61
CA TYR A 88 8.97 -1.42 9.49
C TYR A 88 9.89 -2.57 9.91
N LYS A 89 10.61 -3.18 8.97
CA LYS A 89 11.55 -4.27 9.27
C LYS A 89 12.67 -3.82 10.19
N THR A 90 13.25 -2.65 9.93
CA THR A 90 14.32 -2.08 10.76
C THR A 90 13.84 -1.81 12.18
N ILE A 91 12.64 -1.22 12.35
CA ILE A 91 12.05 -1.00 13.69
C ILE A 91 11.82 -2.35 14.39
N LEU A 92 11.22 -3.32 13.68
CA LEU A 92 10.93 -4.63 14.25
C LEU A 92 12.20 -5.33 14.74
N ARG A 93 13.26 -5.36 13.94
CA ARG A 93 14.55 -5.94 14.31
C ARG A 93 15.19 -5.20 15.49
N TYR A 94 15.17 -3.86 15.45
CA TYR A 94 15.72 -3.04 16.51
C TYR A 94 15.04 -3.32 17.86
N VAL A 95 13.69 -3.33 17.88
CA VAL A 95 12.92 -3.60 19.11
C VAL A 95 13.13 -5.03 19.59
N SER A 96 13.19 -5.99 18.67
CA SER A 96 13.43 -7.41 19.01
C SER A 96 14.81 -7.60 19.65
N ASP A 97 15.85 -7.00 19.09
CA ASP A 97 17.21 -7.05 19.65
C ASP A 97 17.28 -6.37 21.02
N MET A 98 16.59 -5.24 21.22
CA MET A 98 16.54 -4.57 22.53
C MET A 98 15.92 -5.44 23.63
N HIS A 99 15.02 -6.37 23.26
CA HIS A 99 14.29 -7.23 24.19
C HIS A 99 14.76 -8.67 24.17
N ASP A 100 15.83 -8.98 23.45
CA ASP A 100 16.33 -10.36 23.24
C ASP A 100 15.21 -11.32 22.81
N LYS A 101 14.49 -10.94 21.75
CA LYS A 101 13.35 -11.69 21.20
C LYS A 101 13.54 -11.94 19.72
N ASP A 102 13.08 -13.12 19.28
CA ASP A 102 12.92 -13.39 17.86
C ASP A 102 11.85 -12.47 17.23
N TYR A 103 12.02 -12.18 15.95
CA TYR A 103 11.03 -11.44 15.18
C TYR A 103 10.49 -12.26 14.02
N VAL A 104 9.27 -11.94 13.61
CA VAL A 104 8.64 -12.47 12.41
C VAL A 104 8.01 -11.30 11.66
N VAL A 105 8.40 -11.13 10.40
CA VAL A 105 7.85 -10.06 9.55
C VAL A 105 6.48 -10.48 9.03
N THR A 106 5.53 -9.55 8.96
CA THR A 106 4.20 -9.80 8.38
C THR A 106 4.29 -10.22 6.92
N PRO A 107 3.39 -11.08 6.42
CA PRO A 107 3.39 -11.50 5.02
C PRO A 107 3.11 -10.34 4.06
N LEU A 108 3.37 -10.56 2.78
CA LEU A 108 2.89 -9.69 1.71
C LEU A 108 1.42 -9.99 1.39
N THR A 109 0.74 -9.00 0.79
CA THR A 109 -0.64 -9.13 0.32
C THR A 109 -0.75 -10.25 -0.71
N PRO A 110 -1.77 -11.14 -0.63
CA PRO A 110 -2.05 -12.12 -1.67
C PRO A 110 -2.35 -11.47 -3.01
N SER A 111 -2.06 -12.16 -4.11
CA SER A 111 -2.32 -11.73 -5.48
C SER A 111 -3.22 -12.71 -6.22
N HIS A 112 -3.58 -12.42 -7.46
CA HIS A 112 -4.37 -13.29 -8.34
C HIS A 112 -5.69 -13.72 -7.69
N PHE A 113 -6.36 -12.79 -6.99
CA PHE A 113 -7.62 -13.10 -6.34
C PHE A 113 -8.73 -13.25 -7.39
N ALA A 114 -9.46 -14.38 -7.33
CA ALA A 114 -10.54 -14.67 -8.25
C ALA A 114 -11.69 -15.41 -7.56
N ILE A 115 -12.89 -15.21 -8.07
CA ILE A 115 -14.13 -15.88 -7.61
C ILE A 115 -14.77 -16.57 -8.81
N ARG A 116 -15.01 -17.87 -8.70
CA ARG A 116 -15.81 -18.67 -9.62
C ARG A 116 -17.06 -19.12 -8.91
N LEU A 117 -18.16 -19.20 -9.64
CA LEU A 117 -19.46 -19.65 -9.15
C LEU A 117 -19.87 -20.90 -9.91
N ASP A 118 -20.31 -21.92 -9.22
CA ASP A 118 -20.94 -23.10 -9.84
C ASP A 118 -22.46 -22.94 -9.97
N ASP A 119 -23.09 -23.91 -10.64
CA ASP A 119 -24.53 -23.89 -10.94
C ASP A 119 -25.39 -23.97 -9.68
N ASP A 120 -24.83 -24.49 -8.59
CA ASP A 120 -25.54 -24.64 -7.32
C ASP A 120 -25.36 -23.39 -6.42
N GLY A 121 -24.62 -22.38 -6.86
CA GLY A 121 -24.34 -21.16 -6.09
C GLY A 121 -23.26 -21.32 -5.04
N GLU A 122 -22.34 -22.29 -5.19
CA GLU A 122 -21.13 -22.35 -4.38
C GLU A 122 -20.02 -21.50 -5.04
N ALA A 123 -19.59 -20.46 -4.35
CA ALA A 123 -18.48 -19.61 -4.78
C ALA A 123 -17.14 -20.24 -4.36
N THR A 124 -16.27 -20.45 -5.33
CA THR A 124 -14.88 -20.84 -5.11
C THR A 124 -14.00 -19.59 -5.18
N LEU A 125 -13.35 -19.25 -4.07
CA LEU A 125 -12.38 -18.18 -3.94
C LEU A 125 -10.98 -18.76 -4.06
N THR A 126 -10.13 -18.17 -4.90
CA THR A 126 -8.73 -18.59 -5.10
C THR A 126 -7.81 -17.38 -5.09
N TRP A 127 -6.59 -17.56 -4.63
CA TRP A 127 -5.55 -16.52 -4.63
C TRP A 127 -4.16 -17.16 -4.68
N HIS A 128 -3.13 -16.34 -4.91
CA HIS A 128 -1.74 -16.79 -4.88
C HIS A 128 -1.00 -16.22 -3.67
N GLU A 129 -0.11 -17.02 -3.12
CA GLU A 129 0.90 -16.57 -2.15
C GLU A 129 1.87 -15.60 -2.83
N VAL A 130 2.21 -14.51 -2.12
CA VAL A 130 3.28 -13.61 -2.50
C VAL A 130 4.41 -13.74 -1.50
N LYS A 131 5.56 -14.23 -1.98
CA LYS A 131 6.77 -14.39 -1.16
C LYS A 131 7.59 -13.12 -1.15
N ASP A 132 8.18 -12.81 0.01
CA ASP A 132 9.21 -11.78 0.10
C ASP A 132 10.59 -12.46 -0.03
N PRO A 133 11.29 -12.32 -1.18
CA PRO A 133 12.54 -13.03 -1.41
C PRO A 133 13.67 -12.58 -0.48
N ASN A 134 13.52 -11.41 0.13
CA ASN A 134 14.50 -10.82 1.03
C ASN A 134 14.17 -11.03 2.52
N GLU A 135 13.03 -11.69 2.83
CA GLU A 135 12.57 -11.85 4.20
C GLU A 135 11.84 -13.21 4.38
N PRO A 136 12.59 -14.30 4.56
CA PRO A 136 11.98 -15.63 4.71
C PRO A 136 11.01 -15.77 5.88
N SER A 137 11.17 -14.95 6.94
CA SER A 137 10.26 -14.96 8.09
C SER A 137 8.84 -14.48 7.73
N ALA A 138 8.70 -13.78 6.59
CA ALA A 138 7.43 -13.23 6.11
C ALA A 138 6.54 -14.25 5.37
N ASN A 139 6.93 -15.51 5.28
CA ASN A 139 6.10 -16.53 4.64
C ASN A 139 4.76 -16.67 5.38
N PRO A 140 3.62 -16.72 4.65
CA PRO A 140 2.32 -16.93 5.29
C PRO A 140 2.21 -18.33 5.87
N SER A 141 1.52 -18.46 7.01
CA SER A 141 1.11 -19.73 7.61
C SER A 141 -0.38 -20.03 7.37
N GLY A 142 -1.11 -19.09 6.81
CA GLY A 142 -2.53 -19.20 6.50
C GLY A 142 -3.07 -17.88 5.96
N TYR A 143 -4.38 -17.82 5.76
CA TYR A 143 -5.07 -16.66 5.21
C TYR A 143 -6.35 -16.37 6.00
N VAL A 144 -6.77 -15.11 6.02
CA VAL A 144 -8.07 -14.73 6.57
C VAL A 144 -8.91 -14.20 5.43
N VAL A 145 -10.05 -14.83 5.20
CA VAL A 145 -11.06 -14.40 4.24
C VAL A 145 -12.11 -13.60 5.01
N TYR A 146 -12.30 -12.35 4.62
CA TYR A 146 -13.33 -11.48 5.16
C TYR A 146 -14.51 -11.45 4.21
N THR A 147 -15.71 -11.50 4.77
CA THR A 147 -16.97 -11.51 4.02
C THR A 147 -17.83 -10.31 4.43
N SER A 148 -18.47 -9.70 3.46
CA SER A 148 -19.49 -8.68 3.65
C SER A 148 -20.71 -9.03 2.78
N THR A 149 -21.91 -8.69 3.24
CA THR A 149 -23.16 -8.89 2.50
C THR A 149 -23.89 -7.56 2.30
N GLY A 150 -24.36 -7.32 1.09
CA GLY A 150 -25.07 -6.09 0.73
C GLY A 150 -24.23 -4.84 0.93
N SER A 151 -24.61 -4.01 1.90
CA SER A 151 -23.91 -2.78 2.30
C SER A 151 -23.31 -2.84 3.70
N ALA A 152 -23.27 -4.03 4.32
CA ALA A 152 -22.70 -4.21 5.65
C ALA A 152 -21.15 -4.10 5.61
N ASP A 153 -20.56 -3.83 6.77
CA ASP A 153 -19.12 -3.92 6.94
C ASP A 153 -18.62 -5.37 6.82
N PHE A 154 -17.32 -5.54 6.65
CA PHE A 154 -16.71 -6.86 6.67
C PHE A 154 -16.77 -7.48 8.07
N ASP A 155 -16.96 -8.78 8.10
CA ASP A 155 -16.89 -9.61 9.30
C ASP A 155 -15.46 -9.61 9.91
N ASN A 156 -15.29 -10.38 11.00
CA ASN A 156 -13.98 -10.56 11.64
C ASN A 156 -13.04 -11.50 10.87
N GLY A 157 -13.52 -12.10 9.79
CA GLY A 157 -12.81 -13.02 8.91
C GLY A 157 -12.72 -14.45 9.40
N THR A 158 -12.63 -15.36 8.45
CA THR A 158 -12.46 -16.80 8.66
C THR A 158 -11.05 -17.22 8.29
N LEU A 159 -10.38 -17.93 9.19
CA LEU A 159 -9.04 -18.49 8.93
C LEU A 159 -9.13 -19.67 7.97
N VAL A 160 -8.35 -19.62 6.89
CA VAL A 160 -8.28 -20.63 5.84
C VAL A 160 -6.84 -21.13 5.70
N GLN A 161 -6.68 -22.44 5.61
CA GLN A 161 -5.41 -23.06 5.26
C GLN A 161 -5.31 -23.23 3.74
N GLY A 162 -4.16 -22.86 3.17
CA GLY A 162 -3.97 -22.88 1.71
C GLY A 162 -4.59 -21.66 0.99
N THR A 163 -4.60 -21.73 -0.32
CA THR A 163 -4.89 -20.58 -1.21
C THR A 163 -6.26 -20.72 -1.91
N LYS A 164 -7.18 -21.46 -1.30
CA LYS A 164 -8.53 -21.69 -1.85
C LYS A 164 -9.53 -21.94 -0.73
N THR A 165 -10.74 -21.45 -0.91
CA THR A 165 -11.90 -21.80 -0.07
C THR A 165 -13.18 -21.79 -0.88
N LYS A 166 -14.23 -22.40 -0.35
CA LYS A 166 -15.56 -22.45 -0.93
C LYS A 166 -16.58 -21.86 0.05
N ILE A 167 -17.50 -21.09 -0.47
CA ILE A 167 -18.56 -20.43 0.29
C ILE A 167 -19.87 -20.59 -0.44
N LYS A 168 -20.88 -21.15 0.22
CA LYS A 168 -22.24 -21.24 -0.32
C LYS A 168 -22.88 -19.85 -0.23
N LEU A 169 -23.30 -19.33 -1.37
CA LEU A 169 -24.00 -18.05 -1.44
C LEU A 169 -25.52 -18.26 -1.28
N GLU A 170 -26.16 -17.37 -0.54
CA GLU A 170 -27.60 -17.29 -0.48
C GLU A 170 -28.14 -16.67 -1.78
N PRO A 171 -29.21 -17.26 -2.39
CA PRO A 171 -29.80 -16.73 -3.60
C PRO A 171 -30.24 -15.26 -3.43
N GLY A 172 -29.88 -14.42 -4.39
CA GLY A 172 -30.27 -13.02 -4.40
C GLY A 172 -29.53 -12.13 -3.39
N VAL A 173 -28.47 -12.63 -2.75
CA VAL A 173 -27.64 -11.84 -1.85
C VAL A 173 -26.32 -11.48 -2.55
N LEU A 174 -25.93 -10.20 -2.48
CA LEU A 174 -24.64 -9.74 -2.95
C LEU A 174 -23.59 -9.91 -1.85
N TYR A 175 -22.54 -10.64 -2.15
CA TYR A 175 -21.38 -10.83 -1.30
C TYR A 175 -20.19 -10.02 -1.79
N SER A 176 -19.35 -9.57 -0.86
CA SER A 176 -18.04 -9.01 -1.14
C SER A 176 -16.99 -9.69 -0.26
N PHE A 177 -15.82 -9.93 -0.83
CA PHE A 177 -14.72 -10.66 -0.19
C PHE A 177 -13.41 -9.93 -0.34
N ARG A 178 -12.54 -10.10 0.65
CA ARG A 178 -11.12 -9.74 0.59
C ARG A 178 -10.31 -10.75 1.39
N VAL A 179 -9.04 -10.92 1.04
CA VAL A 179 -8.16 -11.93 1.64
C VAL A 179 -6.90 -11.27 2.18
N ALA A 180 -6.50 -11.61 3.40
CA ALA A 180 -5.21 -11.22 3.96
C ALA A 180 -4.40 -12.47 4.31
N ALA A 181 -3.10 -12.44 4.05
CA ALA A 181 -2.16 -13.46 4.51
C ALA A 181 -1.80 -13.25 5.97
N VAL A 182 -1.57 -14.32 6.71
CA VAL A 182 -1.23 -14.27 8.14
C VAL A 182 -0.06 -15.18 8.48
N ASN A 183 0.72 -14.75 9.46
CA ASN A 183 1.73 -15.56 10.14
C ASN A 183 1.85 -15.11 11.61
N LYS A 184 2.86 -15.59 12.35
CA LYS A 184 3.09 -15.20 13.75
C LYS A 184 3.43 -13.71 13.91
N GLY A 185 3.91 -13.04 12.86
CA GLY A 185 4.21 -11.60 12.87
C GLY A 185 2.98 -10.72 12.69
N GLY A 186 1.85 -11.29 12.25
CA GLY A 186 0.60 -10.57 12.06
C GLY A 186 -0.05 -10.81 10.70
N ARG A 187 -0.84 -9.83 10.25
CA ARG A 187 -1.60 -9.87 8.99
C ARG A 187 -0.97 -8.95 7.95
N SER A 188 -1.04 -9.34 6.68
CA SER A 188 -0.76 -8.46 5.56
C SER A 188 -1.83 -7.39 5.41
N PHE A 189 -1.60 -6.39 4.51
CA PHE A 189 -2.71 -5.67 3.92
C PHE A 189 -3.64 -6.67 3.20
N PRO A 190 -4.95 -6.39 3.15
CA PRO A 190 -5.88 -7.23 2.41
C PRO A 190 -5.70 -7.07 0.90
N SER A 191 -6.14 -8.09 0.14
CA SER A 191 -6.35 -7.97 -1.30
C SER A 191 -7.37 -6.88 -1.64
N GLU A 192 -7.54 -6.61 -2.93
CA GLU A 192 -8.69 -5.89 -3.44
C GLU A 192 -10.01 -6.53 -3.00
N VAL A 193 -11.08 -5.74 -3.03
CA VAL A 193 -12.43 -6.24 -2.76
C VAL A 193 -13.02 -6.80 -4.04
N LEU A 194 -13.36 -8.09 -4.04
CA LEU A 194 -14.10 -8.74 -5.10
C LEU A 194 -15.52 -9.08 -4.65
N SER A 195 -16.46 -9.19 -5.60
CA SER A 195 -17.86 -9.44 -5.31
C SER A 195 -18.42 -10.60 -6.11
N ALA A 196 -19.42 -11.29 -5.54
CA ALA A 196 -20.17 -12.34 -6.19
C ALA A 196 -21.62 -12.32 -5.76
N ALA A 197 -22.53 -12.76 -6.66
CA ALA A 197 -23.92 -12.99 -6.35
C ALA A 197 -24.44 -14.18 -7.16
N TYR A 198 -25.24 -15.01 -6.50
CA TYR A 198 -25.95 -16.12 -7.12
C TYR A 198 -27.43 -15.75 -7.33
N VAL A 199 -27.91 -15.88 -8.55
CA VAL A 199 -29.31 -15.66 -8.94
C VAL A 199 -29.82 -16.94 -9.57
N PRO A 200 -30.74 -17.66 -8.93
CA PRO A 200 -31.40 -18.80 -9.57
C PRO A 200 -32.04 -18.37 -10.90
N ASP A 201 -31.94 -19.19 -11.92
CA ASP A 201 -32.46 -18.91 -13.27
C ASP A 201 -31.85 -17.65 -13.93
N ALA A 202 -30.65 -17.31 -13.57
CA ALA A 202 -29.93 -16.19 -14.18
C ALA A 202 -29.80 -16.34 -15.68
N LYS A 203 -29.97 -15.25 -16.43
CA LYS A 203 -29.83 -15.24 -17.89
C LYS A 203 -28.41 -15.51 -18.36
N ALA A 204 -27.43 -15.11 -17.56
CA ALA A 204 -26.01 -15.29 -17.81
C ALA A 204 -25.19 -14.99 -16.53
N THR A 205 -23.91 -15.34 -16.56
CA THR A 205 -22.93 -14.90 -15.56
C THR A 205 -22.13 -13.73 -16.12
N VAL A 206 -22.06 -12.64 -15.35
CA VAL A 206 -21.23 -11.47 -15.66
C VAL A 206 -19.98 -11.51 -14.82
N MET A 207 -18.82 -11.44 -15.48
CA MET A 207 -17.51 -11.29 -14.80
C MET A 207 -17.11 -9.83 -14.76
N ILE A 208 -16.77 -9.35 -13.57
CA ILE A 208 -16.18 -8.01 -13.36
C ILE A 208 -14.68 -8.18 -13.12
N VAL A 209 -13.87 -7.64 -14.02
CA VAL A 209 -12.41 -7.64 -13.88
C VAL A 209 -11.98 -6.36 -13.18
N ASN A 210 -11.27 -6.50 -12.05
CA ASN A 210 -10.70 -5.39 -11.32
C ASN A 210 -9.37 -4.96 -11.93
N ALA A 211 -9.40 -4.04 -12.88
CA ALA A 211 -8.22 -3.52 -13.57
C ALA A 211 -7.70 -2.19 -12.97
N PHE A 212 -8.45 -1.56 -12.05
CA PHE A 212 -8.11 -0.29 -11.40
C PHE A 212 -7.85 -0.49 -9.91
N ASN A 213 -6.82 -1.25 -9.59
CA ASN A 213 -6.48 -1.64 -8.23
C ASN A 213 -5.10 -1.13 -7.78
N ARG A 214 -4.44 -0.31 -8.60
CA ARG A 214 -3.08 0.16 -8.34
C ARG A 214 -2.98 1.67 -8.38
N LEU A 215 -2.18 2.21 -7.46
CA LEU A 215 -1.70 3.57 -7.55
C LEU A 215 -0.65 3.66 -8.66
N ALA A 216 -0.57 4.81 -9.32
CA ALA A 216 0.46 5.10 -10.32
C ALA A 216 1.01 6.50 -10.11
N SER A 217 2.32 6.67 -10.31
CA SER A 217 2.95 7.98 -10.35
C SER A 217 2.52 8.75 -11.59
N PRO A 218 2.62 10.10 -11.58
CA PRO A 218 2.51 10.88 -12.80
C PRO A 218 3.53 10.43 -13.84
N ALA A 219 3.18 10.52 -15.12
CA ALA A 219 4.12 10.28 -16.19
C ALA A 219 5.27 11.30 -16.16
N VAL A 220 6.43 10.88 -16.63
CA VAL A 220 7.61 11.76 -16.76
C VAL A 220 7.74 12.16 -18.23
N SER A 221 7.77 13.46 -18.47
CA SER A 221 8.13 14.03 -19.77
C SER A 221 9.55 14.59 -19.75
N VAL A 222 10.23 14.49 -20.90
CA VAL A 222 11.58 15.03 -21.10
C VAL A 222 11.57 15.78 -22.43
N ASP A 223 11.85 17.07 -22.38
CA ASP A 223 11.95 17.92 -23.56
C ASP A 223 13.15 18.89 -23.46
N GLU A 224 13.20 19.87 -24.34
CA GLU A 224 14.26 20.88 -24.37
C GLU A 224 14.35 21.74 -23.10
N ASN A 225 13.26 21.83 -22.33
CA ASN A 225 13.19 22.58 -21.07
C ASN A 225 13.59 21.72 -19.85
N GLY A 226 13.85 20.42 -20.06
CA GLY A 226 14.30 19.50 -19.01
C GLY A 226 13.28 18.42 -18.65
N TRP A 227 13.40 17.92 -17.45
CA TRP A 227 12.59 16.83 -16.93
C TRP A 227 11.44 17.37 -16.08
N ARG A 228 10.24 16.88 -16.31
CA ARG A 228 9.05 17.28 -15.52
C ARG A 228 8.07 16.13 -15.41
N PHE A 229 7.14 16.26 -14.47
CA PHE A 229 5.96 15.38 -14.41
C PHE A 229 4.87 15.93 -15.33
N ASP A 230 4.30 15.04 -16.15
CA ASP A 230 3.15 15.37 -17.00
C ASP A 230 1.85 15.21 -16.20
N ILE A 231 1.51 16.27 -15.49
CA ILE A 231 0.34 16.30 -14.60
C ILE A 231 -0.94 16.69 -15.31
N ASP A 232 -0.84 17.24 -16.50
CA ASP A 232 -2.01 17.74 -17.25
C ASP A 232 -2.63 16.63 -18.09
N THR A 233 -1.82 15.73 -18.70
CA THR A 233 -2.31 14.66 -19.57
C THR A 233 -2.23 13.28 -18.92
N ASP A 234 -1.26 13.04 -18.04
CA ASP A 234 -1.13 11.79 -17.29
C ASP A 234 -0.72 12.06 -15.83
N PRO A 235 -1.65 12.51 -14.99
CA PRO A 235 -1.39 12.81 -13.58
C PRO A 235 -1.15 11.56 -12.72
N GLY A 236 -1.25 10.38 -13.29
CA GLY A 236 -1.23 9.13 -12.56
C GLY A 236 -2.53 8.85 -11.80
N VAL A 237 -2.49 7.80 -10.99
CA VAL A 237 -3.60 7.40 -10.10
C VAL A 237 -3.11 7.52 -8.67
N SER A 238 -3.51 8.56 -7.98
CA SER A 238 -3.12 8.83 -6.60
C SER A 238 -4.16 8.32 -5.60
N TYR A 239 -3.71 8.19 -4.35
CA TYR A 239 -4.61 7.98 -3.24
C TYR A 239 -5.32 9.30 -2.90
N GLY A 240 -6.60 9.40 -3.27
CA GLY A 240 -7.43 10.57 -2.99
C GLY A 240 -7.59 11.55 -4.16
N ARG A 241 -8.33 12.63 -3.92
CA ARG A 241 -8.67 13.67 -4.92
C ARG A 241 -7.57 14.72 -5.12
N THR A 242 -6.44 14.56 -4.49
CA THR A 242 -5.38 15.59 -4.44
C THR A 242 -4.37 15.50 -5.59
N ALA A 243 -4.53 14.57 -6.53
CA ALA A 243 -3.57 14.34 -7.60
C ALA A 243 -3.27 15.60 -8.42
N GLY A 244 -4.30 16.28 -8.88
CA GLY A 244 -4.14 17.51 -9.66
C GLY A 244 -3.53 18.66 -8.88
N PHE A 245 -3.79 18.71 -7.57
CA PHE A 245 -3.22 19.72 -6.69
C PHE A 245 -1.74 19.43 -6.41
N LEU A 246 -1.41 18.20 -6.04
CA LEU A 246 -0.03 17.76 -5.84
C LEU A 246 0.79 17.92 -7.13
N GLY A 247 0.18 17.67 -8.28
CA GLY A 247 0.81 17.79 -9.57
C GLY A 247 1.40 19.18 -9.83
N ARG A 248 0.68 20.22 -9.53
CA ARG A 248 1.13 21.60 -9.74
C ARG A 248 2.27 22.04 -8.82
N GLN A 249 2.53 21.30 -7.76
CA GLN A 249 3.60 21.57 -6.80
C GLN A 249 4.90 20.82 -7.10
N ILE A 250 4.90 19.93 -8.08
CA ILE A 250 6.04 19.07 -8.39
C ILE A 250 6.76 19.47 -9.68
N ASP A 251 6.62 20.70 -10.08
CA ASP A 251 7.45 21.25 -11.12
C ASP A 251 8.88 21.37 -10.58
N SER A 252 9.76 20.54 -11.13
CA SER A 252 11.19 20.52 -10.78
C SER A 252 12.04 21.34 -11.75
N ASP A 253 11.42 22.21 -12.54
CA ASP A 253 12.16 23.14 -13.41
C ASP A 253 12.98 24.10 -12.55
N PRO A 254 14.32 24.16 -12.72
CA PRO A 254 15.17 25.09 -12.00
C PRO A 254 14.78 26.56 -12.18
N LEU A 255 14.11 26.89 -13.28
CA LEU A 255 13.66 28.27 -13.57
C LEU A 255 12.45 28.68 -12.72
N THR A 256 11.67 27.70 -12.23
CA THR A 256 10.52 27.93 -11.34
C THR A 256 10.85 27.65 -9.88
N ALA A 257 11.93 26.94 -9.60
CA ALA A 257 12.38 26.68 -8.23
C ALA A 257 12.60 28.00 -7.48
N GLY A 258 11.97 28.11 -6.31
CA GLY A 258 12.06 29.31 -5.46
C GLY A 258 11.15 30.47 -5.87
N LYS A 259 10.32 30.34 -6.92
CA LYS A 259 9.26 31.32 -7.20
C LYS A 259 8.10 31.11 -6.23
N GLU A 260 7.55 32.23 -5.79
CA GLU A 260 6.32 32.23 -4.97
C GLU A 260 5.08 32.10 -5.86
N GLY A 261 4.01 31.54 -5.29
CA GLY A 261 2.70 31.45 -5.92
C GLY A 261 2.45 30.16 -6.71
N PRO A 262 1.29 30.07 -7.39
CA PRO A 262 0.85 28.88 -8.12
C PRO A 262 1.86 28.44 -9.17
N GLY A 263 2.19 27.14 -9.18
CA GLY A 263 3.19 26.56 -10.06
C GLY A 263 4.63 26.63 -9.54
N GLY A 264 4.87 27.35 -8.45
CA GLY A 264 6.18 27.34 -7.77
C GLY A 264 6.44 26.06 -6.98
N LEU A 265 7.69 25.63 -6.95
CA LEU A 265 8.08 24.46 -6.17
C LEU A 265 7.82 24.67 -4.67
N GLY A 266 7.08 23.79 -4.06
CA GLY A 266 6.68 23.87 -2.65
C GLY A 266 5.52 24.82 -2.37
N TYR A 267 4.89 25.41 -3.41
CA TYR A 267 3.69 26.21 -3.22
C TYR A 267 2.57 25.36 -2.64
N SER A 268 1.92 25.89 -1.62
CA SER A 268 0.72 25.32 -1.00
C SER A 268 -0.28 26.45 -0.74
N ASP A 269 -1.55 26.20 -1.00
CA ASP A 269 -2.64 27.12 -0.71
C ASP A 269 -3.68 26.46 0.21
N ASP A 270 -4.70 27.21 0.55
CA ASP A 270 -5.79 26.78 1.44
C ASP A 270 -6.96 26.12 0.71
N SER A 271 -6.83 25.84 -0.58
CA SER A 271 -7.91 25.27 -1.43
C SER A 271 -8.43 23.93 -0.92
N LEU A 272 -7.61 23.19 -0.16
CA LEU A 272 -7.98 21.92 0.47
C LEU A 272 -8.38 22.07 1.94
N MET A 273 -8.33 23.28 2.52
CA MET A 273 -8.68 23.51 3.92
C MET A 273 -10.14 23.15 4.15
N GLY A 274 -10.39 22.32 5.16
CA GLY A 274 -11.74 21.87 5.50
C GLY A 274 -12.36 20.86 4.53
N GLN A 275 -11.64 20.45 3.49
CA GLN A 275 -12.09 19.39 2.61
C GLN A 275 -11.75 18.02 3.17
N PHE A 276 -12.69 17.08 3.07
CA PHE A 276 -12.44 15.69 3.37
C PHE A 276 -11.72 15.06 2.16
N VAL A 277 -10.46 14.72 2.33
CA VAL A 277 -9.68 14.00 1.32
C VAL A 277 -9.88 12.51 1.54
N ALA A 278 -10.87 11.92 0.87
CA ALA A 278 -11.06 10.49 0.89
C ALA A 278 -10.00 9.80 0.00
N GLY A 279 -9.46 8.69 0.50
CA GLY A 279 -8.60 7.83 -0.29
C GLY A 279 -9.34 7.18 -1.46
N ASN A 280 -8.62 6.81 -2.49
CA ASN A 280 -9.11 5.90 -3.51
C ASN A 280 -9.10 4.48 -2.91
N ASP A 281 -10.27 3.94 -2.63
CA ASP A 281 -10.42 2.60 -2.04
C ASP A 281 -10.40 1.48 -3.07
N PHE A 282 -10.39 1.82 -4.37
CA PHE A 282 -10.44 0.89 -5.48
C PHE A 282 -11.60 -0.11 -5.43
N ASN A 283 -12.70 0.22 -4.75
CA ASN A 283 -13.89 -0.63 -4.61
C ASN A 283 -14.82 -0.58 -5.84
N TYR A 284 -14.26 -0.40 -7.02
CA TYR A 284 -15.03 -0.32 -8.26
C TYR A 284 -15.82 -1.60 -8.53
N VAL A 285 -15.25 -2.77 -8.22
CA VAL A 285 -15.94 -4.06 -8.36
C VAL A 285 -17.22 -4.08 -7.54
N ALA A 286 -17.16 -3.69 -6.26
CA ALA A 286 -18.34 -3.64 -5.40
C ALA A 286 -19.39 -2.64 -5.90
N THR A 287 -18.98 -1.52 -6.50
CA THR A 287 -19.87 -0.53 -7.08
C THR A 287 -20.59 -1.06 -8.31
N HIS A 288 -19.85 -1.68 -9.24
CA HIS A 288 -20.44 -2.29 -10.44
C HIS A 288 -21.31 -3.51 -10.10
N ALA A 289 -20.86 -4.34 -9.14
CA ALA A 289 -21.62 -5.50 -8.68
C ALA A 289 -22.97 -5.09 -8.09
N ARG A 290 -23.04 -4.02 -7.30
CA ARG A 290 -24.32 -3.48 -6.79
C ARG A 290 -25.25 -3.04 -7.90
N ALA A 291 -24.73 -2.35 -8.92
CA ALA A 291 -25.53 -1.92 -10.07
C ALA A 291 -26.11 -3.11 -10.84
N LEU A 292 -25.30 -4.13 -11.12
CA LEU A 292 -25.73 -5.36 -11.77
C LEU A 292 -26.72 -6.17 -10.92
N HIS A 293 -26.45 -6.27 -9.62
CA HIS A 293 -27.31 -6.98 -8.67
C HIS A 293 -28.72 -6.36 -8.58
N THR A 294 -28.81 -5.03 -8.65
CA THR A 294 -30.09 -4.31 -8.66
C THR A 294 -30.96 -4.71 -9.87
N ALA A 295 -30.34 -5.07 -11.00
CA ALA A 295 -31.07 -5.56 -12.16
C ALA A 295 -31.68 -6.97 -11.96
N GLY A 296 -31.11 -7.78 -11.03
CA GLY A 296 -31.64 -9.09 -10.64
C GLY A 296 -31.62 -10.17 -11.72
N LEU A 297 -30.84 -9.99 -12.79
CA LEU A 297 -30.92 -10.85 -13.98
C LEU A 297 -29.70 -11.78 -14.17
N TYR A 298 -28.61 -11.55 -13.42
CA TYR A 298 -27.34 -12.16 -13.71
C TYR A 298 -26.68 -12.73 -12.45
N ASN A 299 -26.00 -13.87 -12.61
CA ASN A 299 -24.95 -14.24 -11.69
C ASN A 299 -23.80 -13.24 -11.81
N ILE A 300 -23.13 -12.96 -10.72
CA ILE A 300 -21.98 -12.03 -10.67
C ILE A 300 -20.79 -12.79 -10.14
N VAL A 301 -19.66 -12.70 -10.84
CA VAL A 301 -18.36 -13.13 -10.38
C VAL A 301 -17.33 -12.02 -10.63
N SER A 302 -16.20 -12.08 -9.99
CA SER A 302 -15.15 -11.10 -10.22
C SER A 302 -13.77 -11.68 -10.03
N CYS A 303 -12.78 -11.03 -10.63
CA CYS A 303 -11.37 -11.39 -10.48
C CYS A 303 -10.48 -10.14 -10.56
N SER A 304 -9.26 -10.25 -10.06
CA SER A 304 -8.20 -9.30 -10.36
C SER A 304 -7.72 -9.46 -11.80
N ASP A 305 -7.11 -8.42 -12.36
CA ASP A 305 -6.56 -8.46 -13.71
C ASP A 305 -5.41 -9.46 -13.84
N ASP A 306 -4.57 -9.59 -12.83
CA ASP A 306 -3.48 -10.56 -12.79
C ASP A 306 -4.00 -12.02 -12.76
N ALA A 307 -5.12 -12.29 -12.08
CA ALA A 307 -5.77 -13.60 -12.11
C ALA A 307 -6.31 -13.92 -13.50
N LEU A 308 -6.94 -12.96 -14.19
CA LEU A 308 -7.42 -13.14 -15.54
C LEU A 308 -6.27 -13.43 -16.51
N MET A 309 -5.19 -12.62 -16.45
CA MET A 309 -4.04 -12.76 -17.35
C MET A 309 -3.29 -14.08 -17.16
N SER A 310 -3.28 -14.63 -15.95
CA SER A 310 -2.65 -15.93 -15.66
C SER A 310 -3.53 -17.14 -15.99
N GLY A 311 -4.81 -16.93 -16.35
CA GLY A 311 -5.77 -17.99 -16.56
C GLY A 311 -6.32 -18.61 -15.27
N ALA A 312 -6.13 -17.97 -14.12
CA ALA A 312 -6.61 -18.43 -12.83
C ALA A 312 -8.09 -18.07 -12.58
N ALA A 313 -8.63 -17.13 -13.34
CA ALA A 313 -10.02 -16.67 -13.26
C ALA A 313 -11.00 -17.50 -14.12
#